data_48c4f68b44d5f0f11f82b531b20f399e
#
_entry.id   48c4f68b44d5f0f11f82b531b20f399e
#
_cell.length_a   1.000
_cell.length_b   1.000
_cell.length_c   1.000
_cell.angle_alpha   90.00
_cell.angle_beta   90.00
_cell.angle_gamma   90.00
#
_symmetry.space_group_name_H-M   'P 1'
#
loop_
_entity.id
_entity.type
_entity.pdbx_description
1 polymer ?
#
loop_
_entity_poly.entity_id
_entity_poly.type
_entity_poly.pdbx_seq_one_letter_code
_entity_poly.pdbx_strand_id
1 'polypeptide(L)'
;FAPQDSASSAMKWLAAQSTLGVPHAVIVWVIVGALAVFMLNRTTFGRSVYGIGNKEVAAYLSGVPTQRVVMIAFALCGGLAAFGGVLLAGYAGKAAQSMGDAYLLPAIAAVVLGGTSILGGRGNYLGTVAGVILITLLQSILSVMQIAEFGRQIIYGAVIIVMLLLYGRTPKTRG
;
A
#
# COMPACT_ATOMS: atom_id res chain seq x y z
N PHE A 1 -6.50 19.42 -25.62
CA PHE A 1 -6.96 20.52 -24.77
C PHE A 1 -7.57 19.89 -23.52
N ALA A 2 -6.79 19.68 -22.49
CA ALA A 2 -7.34 19.41 -21.18
C ALA A 2 -7.55 20.76 -20.49
N PRO A 3 -8.77 21.15 -20.12
CA PRO A 3 -8.96 22.27 -19.23
C PRO A 3 -8.18 21.97 -17.96
N GLN A 4 -7.58 22.98 -17.36
CA GLN A 4 -6.84 22.85 -16.10
C GLN A 4 -7.83 22.35 -15.04
N ASP A 5 -7.88 21.03 -14.86
CA ASP A 5 -8.73 20.42 -13.86
C ASP A 5 -8.15 20.74 -12.48
N SER A 6 -8.54 21.88 -11.98
CA SER A 6 -8.32 22.23 -10.59
C SER A 6 -9.09 21.24 -9.73
N ALA A 7 -8.40 20.60 -8.80
CA ALA A 7 -9.03 19.70 -7.86
C ALA A 7 -10.23 20.39 -7.19
N SER A 8 -11.35 19.69 -7.09
CA SER A 8 -12.58 20.18 -6.47
C SER A 8 -12.29 20.72 -5.06
N SER A 9 -13.05 21.75 -4.65
CA SER A 9 -12.93 22.31 -3.29
C SER A 9 -13.09 21.25 -2.19
N ALA A 10 -13.91 20.23 -2.42
CA ALA A 10 -14.07 19.09 -1.50
C ALA A 10 -12.80 18.24 -1.40
N MET A 11 -12.08 17.99 -2.50
CA MET A 11 -10.81 17.25 -2.50
C MET A 11 -9.71 18.01 -1.77
N LYS A 12 -9.62 19.32 -2.00
CA LYS A 12 -8.68 20.20 -1.30
C LYS A 12 -8.97 20.27 0.19
N TRP A 13 -10.25 20.32 0.56
CA TRP A 13 -10.67 20.30 1.96
C TRP A 13 -10.25 19.00 2.66
N LEU A 14 -10.44 17.86 2.01
CA LEU A 14 -10.10 16.54 2.56
C LEU A 14 -8.58 16.29 2.67
N ALA A 15 -7.79 16.83 1.74
CA ALA A 15 -6.36 16.55 1.64
C ALA A 15 -5.46 17.61 2.27
N ALA A 16 -5.83 18.91 2.14
CA ALA A 16 -4.94 20.03 2.47
C ALA A 16 -5.36 20.81 3.72
N GLN A 17 -6.63 20.72 4.17
CA GLN A 17 -7.04 21.44 5.38
C GLN A 17 -6.64 20.69 6.65
N SER A 18 -6.30 21.46 7.68
CA SER A 18 -5.99 20.95 9.01
C SER A 18 -7.01 21.48 10.02
N THR A 19 -7.54 20.60 10.88
CA THR A 19 -8.31 20.98 12.06
C THR A 19 -7.46 20.65 13.30
N LEU A 20 -7.29 21.64 14.18
CA LEU A 20 -6.45 21.52 15.39
C LEU A 20 -4.96 21.17 15.10
N GLY A 21 -4.42 21.59 13.95
CA GLY A 21 -3.03 21.33 13.58
C GLY A 21 -2.75 19.94 12.99
N VAL A 22 -3.78 19.08 12.86
CA VAL A 22 -3.64 17.75 12.23
C VAL A 22 -4.29 17.80 10.84
N PRO A 23 -3.56 17.44 9.76
CA PRO A 23 -4.12 17.34 8.43
C PRO A 23 -5.25 16.30 8.39
N HIS A 24 -6.37 16.62 7.74
CA HIS A 24 -7.49 15.67 7.59
C HIS A 24 -7.06 14.34 6.95
N ALA A 25 -6.10 14.38 6.03
CA ALA A 25 -5.52 13.20 5.41
C ALA A 25 -4.97 12.18 6.44
N VAL A 26 -4.37 12.66 7.54
CA VAL A 26 -3.84 11.78 8.61
C VAL A 26 -5.00 11.13 9.37
N ILE A 27 -6.05 11.87 9.67
CA ILE A 27 -7.24 11.34 10.36
C ILE A 27 -7.89 10.23 9.51
N VAL A 28 -8.06 10.51 8.23
CA VAL A 28 -8.60 9.55 7.26
C VAL A 28 -7.71 8.31 7.16
N TRP A 29 -6.39 8.49 7.10
CA TRP A 29 -5.44 7.39 7.05
C TRP A 29 -5.52 6.50 8.30
N VAL A 30 -5.64 7.09 9.49
CA VAL A 30 -5.79 6.34 10.75
C VAL A 30 -7.10 5.54 10.75
N ILE A 31 -8.21 6.14 10.30
CA ILE A 31 -9.52 5.47 10.24
C ILE A 31 -9.46 4.28 9.25
N VAL A 32 -8.96 4.52 8.04
CA VAL A 32 -8.81 3.47 7.01
C VAL A 32 -7.87 2.37 7.49
N GLY A 33 -6.77 2.74 8.13
CA GLY A 33 -5.81 1.80 8.71
C GLY A 33 -6.42 0.96 9.83
N ALA A 34 -7.16 1.56 10.75
CA ALA A 34 -7.85 0.84 11.82
C ALA A 34 -8.90 -0.13 11.25
N LEU A 35 -9.66 0.29 10.23
CA LEU A 35 -10.62 -0.55 9.52
C LEU A 35 -9.94 -1.74 8.84
N ALA A 36 -8.80 -1.50 8.16
CA ALA A 36 -8.02 -2.55 7.51
C ALA A 36 -7.48 -3.57 8.52
N VAL A 37 -6.92 -3.12 9.65
CA VAL A 37 -6.45 -3.99 10.74
C VAL A 37 -7.60 -4.82 11.31
N PHE A 38 -8.74 -4.19 11.58
CA PHE A 38 -9.94 -4.88 12.08
C PHE A 38 -10.41 -5.93 11.06
N MET A 39 -10.51 -5.55 9.79
CA MET A 39 -10.96 -6.44 8.73
C MET A 39 -10.03 -7.65 8.56
N LEU A 40 -8.71 -7.43 8.56
CA LEU A 40 -7.73 -8.50 8.37
C LEU A 40 -7.64 -9.43 9.59
N ASN A 41 -7.72 -8.89 10.82
CA ASN A 41 -7.45 -9.67 12.03
C ASN A 41 -8.71 -10.26 12.67
N ARG A 42 -9.88 -9.63 12.47
CA ARG A 42 -11.11 -9.99 13.19
C ARG A 42 -12.21 -10.59 12.32
N THR A 43 -12.08 -10.53 10.98
CA THR A 43 -13.12 -11.06 10.09
C THR A 43 -12.75 -12.41 9.47
N THR A 44 -13.77 -13.15 9.01
CA THR A 44 -13.61 -14.38 8.23
C THR A 44 -12.92 -14.10 6.89
N PHE A 45 -13.15 -12.90 6.34
CA PHE A 45 -12.49 -12.46 5.10
C PHE A 45 -10.97 -12.41 5.25
N GLY A 46 -10.44 -11.79 6.30
CA GLY A 46 -9.00 -11.73 6.53
C GLY A 46 -8.38 -13.13 6.69
N ARG A 47 -9.02 -14.03 7.44
CA ARG A 47 -8.57 -15.42 7.57
C ARG A 47 -8.54 -16.14 6.22
N SER A 48 -9.57 -15.93 5.39
CA SER A 48 -9.65 -16.52 4.05
C SER A 48 -8.55 -15.98 3.14
N VAL A 49 -8.24 -14.69 3.17
CA VAL A 49 -7.15 -14.07 2.40
C VAL A 49 -5.81 -14.70 2.75
N TYR A 50 -5.48 -14.85 4.04
CA TYR A 50 -4.25 -15.51 4.47
C TYR A 50 -4.23 -17.00 4.11
N GLY A 51 -5.36 -17.70 4.21
CA GLY A 51 -5.49 -19.10 3.84
C GLY A 51 -5.24 -19.34 2.36
N ILE A 52 -5.84 -18.54 1.49
CA ILE A 52 -5.66 -18.60 0.03
C ILE A 52 -4.20 -18.27 -0.33
N GLY A 53 -3.63 -17.23 0.28
CA GLY A 53 -2.25 -16.84 0.04
C GLY A 53 -1.22 -17.92 0.43
N ASN A 54 -1.56 -18.82 1.35
CA ASN A 54 -0.68 -19.90 1.76
C ASN A 54 -0.75 -21.10 0.78
N LYS A 55 -1.96 -21.59 0.48
CA LYS A 55 -2.23 -22.62 -0.54
C LYS A 55 -3.67 -22.51 -1.04
N GLU A 56 -3.86 -21.97 -2.23
CA GLU A 56 -5.20 -21.75 -2.82
C GLU A 56 -6.00 -23.05 -2.94
N VAL A 57 -5.39 -24.13 -3.43
CA VAL A 57 -6.05 -25.43 -3.61
C VAL A 57 -6.53 -25.99 -2.25
N ALA A 58 -5.72 -25.88 -1.20
CA ALA A 58 -6.11 -26.36 0.13
C ALA A 58 -7.25 -25.52 0.71
N ALA A 59 -7.24 -24.20 0.51
CA ALA A 59 -8.33 -23.32 0.91
C ALA A 59 -9.65 -23.66 0.19
N TYR A 60 -9.59 -23.93 -1.11
CA TYR A 60 -10.75 -24.34 -1.90
C TYR A 60 -11.33 -25.68 -1.41
N LEU A 61 -10.49 -26.68 -1.20
CA LEU A 61 -10.90 -27.99 -0.68
C LEU A 61 -11.49 -27.90 0.76
N SER A 62 -11.10 -26.87 1.51
CA SER A 62 -11.66 -26.58 2.84
C SER A 62 -12.97 -25.77 2.79
N GLY A 63 -13.56 -25.62 1.61
CA GLY A 63 -14.86 -24.93 1.44
C GLY A 63 -14.80 -23.40 1.41
N VAL A 64 -13.59 -22.81 1.29
CA VAL A 64 -13.44 -21.36 1.15
C VAL A 64 -13.78 -20.95 -0.29
N PRO A 65 -14.71 -19.99 -0.52
CA PRO A 65 -15.04 -19.52 -1.87
C PRO A 65 -13.94 -18.61 -2.42
N THR A 66 -12.83 -19.22 -2.88
CA THR A 66 -11.59 -18.54 -3.28
C THR A 66 -11.81 -17.43 -4.29
N GLN A 67 -12.63 -17.67 -5.34
CA GLN A 67 -12.94 -16.67 -6.37
C GLN A 67 -13.59 -15.42 -5.79
N ARG A 68 -14.57 -15.56 -4.88
CA ARG A 68 -15.25 -14.42 -4.26
C ARG A 68 -14.31 -13.62 -3.37
N VAL A 69 -13.49 -14.31 -2.60
CA VAL A 69 -12.52 -13.66 -1.70
C VAL A 69 -11.50 -12.86 -2.51
N VAL A 70 -10.96 -13.44 -3.57
CA VAL A 70 -10.00 -12.77 -4.46
C VAL A 70 -10.65 -11.56 -5.15
N MET A 71 -11.89 -11.71 -5.67
CA MET A 71 -12.60 -10.61 -6.30
C MET A 71 -12.84 -9.44 -5.33
N ILE A 72 -13.26 -9.72 -4.10
CA ILE A 72 -13.45 -8.69 -3.06
C ILE A 72 -12.11 -8.04 -2.70
N ALA A 73 -11.02 -8.80 -2.59
CA ALA A 73 -9.69 -8.27 -2.30
C ALA A 73 -9.21 -7.30 -3.40
N PHE A 74 -9.40 -7.66 -4.68
CA PHE A 74 -9.07 -6.76 -5.79
C PHE A 74 -9.96 -5.52 -5.83
N ALA A 75 -11.26 -5.66 -5.56
CA ALA A 75 -12.18 -4.53 -5.50
C ALA A 75 -11.79 -3.55 -4.37
N LEU A 76 -11.43 -4.06 -3.20
CA LEU A 76 -10.93 -3.25 -2.09
C LEU A 76 -9.61 -2.56 -2.44
N CYS A 77 -8.67 -3.28 -3.07
CA CYS A 77 -7.41 -2.71 -3.51
C CYS A 77 -7.64 -1.56 -4.51
N GLY A 78 -8.47 -1.77 -5.52
CA GLY A 78 -8.82 -0.73 -6.50
C GLY A 78 -9.54 0.47 -5.86
N GLY A 79 -10.47 0.21 -4.94
CA GLY A 79 -11.16 1.27 -4.19
C GLY A 79 -10.21 2.10 -3.32
N LEU A 80 -9.29 1.47 -2.62
CA LEU A 80 -8.27 2.16 -1.82
C LEU A 80 -7.28 2.93 -2.69
N ALA A 81 -6.90 2.38 -3.84
CA ALA A 81 -6.03 3.06 -4.80
C ALA A 81 -6.71 4.32 -5.39
N ALA A 82 -7.99 4.21 -5.78
CA ALA A 82 -8.77 5.35 -6.25
C ALA A 82 -8.90 6.42 -5.16
N PHE A 83 -9.16 6.01 -3.93
CA PHE A 83 -9.23 6.93 -2.79
C PHE A 83 -7.89 7.63 -2.53
N GLY A 84 -6.76 6.90 -2.60
CA GLY A 84 -5.42 7.47 -2.53
C GLY A 84 -5.15 8.48 -3.64
N GLY A 85 -5.59 8.19 -4.87
CA GLY A 85 -5.51 9.11 -6.00
C GLY A 85 -6.28 10.41 -5.79
N VAL A 86 -7.48 10.34 -5.19
CA VAL A 86 -8.30 11.52 -4.82
C VAL A 86 -7.56 12.38 -3.79
N LEU A 87 -6.97 11.78 -2.77
CA LEU A 87 -6.18 12.49 -1.76
C LEU A 87 -4.94 13.15 -2.38
N LEU A 88 -4.25 12.44 -3.27
CA LEU A 88 -3.07 12.95 -3.96
C LEU A 88 -3.40 14.13 -4.86
N ALA A 89 -4.48 14.04 -5.65
CA ALA A 89 -4.96 15.13 -6.50
C ALA A 89 -5.41 16.35 -5.66
N GLY A 90 -6.07 16.10 -4.52
CA GLY A 90 -6.45 17.15 -3.57
C GLY A 90 -5.24 17.87 -2.97
N TYR A 91 -4.20 17.13 -2.60
CA TYR A 91 -2.95 17.68 -2.06
C TYR A 91 -2.18 18.49 -3.12
N ALA A 92 -2.04 17.95 -4.33
CA ALA A 92 -1.35 18.63 -5.43
C ALA A 92 -2.15 19.80 -6.05
N GLY A 93 -3.45 19.91 -5.73
CA GLY A 93 -4.33 20.95 -6.29
C GLY A 93 -4.70 20.74 -7.75
N LYS A 94 -4.20 19.72 -8.41
CA LYS A 94 -4.44 19.35 -9.80
C LYS A 94 -4.43 17.83 -9.96
N ALA A 95 -5.15 17.30 -10.95
CA ALA A 95 -5.08 15.91 -11.33
C ALA A 95 -4.24 15.75 -12.60
N ALA A 96 -3.29 14.82 -12.59
CA ALA A 96 -2.53 14.42 -13.76
C ALA A 96 -2.48 12.89 -13.84
N GLN A 97 -2.56 12.34 -15.05
CA GLN A 97 -2.66 10.90 -15.29
C GLN A 97 -1.45 10.11 -14.75
N SER A 98 -0.26 10.70 -14.77
CA SER A 98 0.99 10.06 -14.34
C SER A 98 1.36 10.33 -12.86
N MET A 99 0.51 11.00 -12.07
CA MET A 99 0.85 11.34 -10.69
C MET A 99 1.09 10.13 -9.81
N GLY A 100 0.45 9.00 -10.12
CA GLY A 100 0.57 7.75 -9.37
C GLY A 100 1.84 6.97 -9.65
N ASP A 101 2.47 7.16 -10.82
CA ASP A 101 3.60 6.33 -11.28
C ASP A 101 4.81 6.40 -10.34
N ALA A 102 5.10 7.58 -9.80
CA ALA A 102 6.19 7.77 -8.85
C ALA A 102 6.00 7.02 -7.52
N TYR A 103 4.77 6.60 -7.18
CA TYR A 103 4.46 5.88 -5.94
C TYR A 103 4.41 4.37 -6.11
N LEU A 104 4.46 3.83 -7.33
CA LEU A 104 4.32 2.39 -7.59
C LEU A 104 5.43 1.59 -6.90
N LEU A 105 6.69 1.86 -7.22
CA LEU A 105 7.84 1.16 -6.65
C LEU A 105 8.01 1.41 -5.15
N PRO A 106 7.91 2.66 -4.64
CA PRO A 106 7.94 2.92 -3.21
C PRO A 106 6.87 2.17 -2.42
N ALA A 107 5.64 2.06 -2.95
CA ALA A 107 4.57 1.34 -2.28
C ALA A 107 4.87 -0.17 -2.17
N ILE A 108 5.36 -0.78 -3.25
CA ILE A 108 5.77 -2.19 -3.24
C ILE A 108 6.93 -2.39 -2.25
N ALA A 109 7.95 -1.53 -2.31
CA ALA A 109 9.09 -1.59 -1.40
C ALA A 109 8.67 -1.48 0.06
N ALA A 110 7.75 -0.55 0.39
CA ALA A 110 7.24 -0.36 1.74
C ALA A 110 6.51 -1.61 2.27
N VAL A 111 5.68 -2.25 1.45
CA VAL A 111 4.94 -3.46 1.83
C VAL A 111 5.87 -4.63 2.07
N VAL A 112 6.88 -4.82 1.20
CA VAL A 112 7.87 -5.89 1.31
C VAL A 112 8.79 -5.66 2.50
N LEU A 113 9.28 -4.43 2.68
CA LEU A 113 10.10 -4.03 3.84
C LEU A 113 9.32 -4.23 5.15
N GLY A 114 8.01 -4.00 5.12
CA GLY A 114 7.09 -4.24 6.23
C GLY A 114 6.85 -5.71 6.56
N GLY A 115 7.47 -6.64 5.85
CA GLY A 115 7.40 -8.07 6.13
C GLY A 115 6.21 -8.80 5.50
N THR A 116 5.53 -8.17 4.55
CA THR A 116 4.49 -8.85 3.76
C THR A 116 5.14 -9.69 2.66
N SER A 117 4.81 -10.98 2.63
CA SER A 117 5.35 -11.91 1.64
C SER A 117 4.73 -11.66 0.26
N ILE A 118 5.58 -11.48 -0.76
CA ILE A 118 5.13 -11.38 -2.16
C ILE A 118 4.51 -12.70 -2.64
N LEU A 119 4.96 -13.83 -2.09
CA LEU A 119 4.42 -15.15 -2.40
C LEU A 119 3.08 -15.44 -1.70
N GLY A 120 2.58 -14.49 -0.88
CA GLY A 120 1.32 -14.63 -0.16
C GLY A 120 1.43 -15.31 1.20
N GLY A 121 0.30 -15.50 1.86
CA GLY A 121 0.13 -16.25 3.10
C GLY A 121 0.62 -15.56 4.38
N ARG A 122 1.43 -14.52 4.28
CA ARG A 122 1.98 -13.78 5.44
C ARG A 122 2.00 -12.28 5.16
N GLY A 123 1.57 -11.51 6.13
CA GLY A 123 1.61 -10.06 6.08
C GLY A 123 1.15 -9.48 7.41
N ASN A 124 1.63 -8.28 7.72
CA ASN A 124 1.22 -7.53 8.90
C ASN A 124 1.04 -6.05 8.52
N TYR A 125 -0.15 -5.52 8.76
CA TYR A 125 -0.43 -4.12 8.47
C TYR A 125 0.48 -3.16 9.27
N LEU A 126 0.75 -3.46 10.54
CA LEU A 126 1.66 -2.63 11.36
C LEU A 126 3.09 -2.65 10.82
N GLY A 127 3.54 -3.79 10.32
CA GLY A 127 4.81 -3.88 9.59
C GLY A 127 4.82 -3.02 8.33
N THR A 128 3.75 -3.05 7.55
CA THR A 128 3.60 -2.21 6.36
C THR A 128 3.64 -0.71 6.72
N VAL A 129 3.02 -0.28 7.82
CA VAL A 129 3.09 1.10 8.31
C VAL A 129 4.53 1.50 8.62
N ALA A 130 5.29 0.65 9.32
CA ALA A 130 6.71 0.88 9.59
C ALA A 130 7.53 0.95 8.28
N GLY A 131 7.24 0.07 7.32
CA GLY A 131 7.84 0.09 5.98
C GLY A 131 7.57 1.39 5.22
N VAL A 132 6.34 1.92 5.28
CA VAL A 132 5.98 3.21 4.68
C VAL A 132 6.79 4.34 5.30
N ILE A 133 6.91 4.38 6.64
CA ILE A 133 7.70 5.41 7.33
C ILE A 133 9.18 5.34 6.88
N LEU A 134 9.76 4.15 6.83
CA LEU A 134 11.15 3.96 6.39
C LEU A 134 11.36 4.40 4.94
N ILE A 135 10.47 4.01 4.02
CA ILE A 135 10.56 4.42 2.61
C ILE A 135 10.37 5.93 2.46
N THR A 136 9.47 6.55 3.23
CA THR A 136 9.26 8.00 3.20
C THR A 136 10.49 8.75 3.72
N LEU A 137 11.14 8.26 4.78
CA LEU A 137 12.41 8.79 5.26
C LEU A 137 13.51 8.65 4.20
N LEU A 138 13.60 7.48 3.56
CA LEU A 138 14.54 7.26 2.46
C LEU A 138 14.29 8.23 1.31
N GLN A 139 13.03 8.42 0.90
CA GLN A 139 12.67 9.42 -0.12
C GLN A 139 13.11 10.82 0.26
N SER A 140 12.91 11.22 1.51
CA SER A 140 13.32 12.54 2.00
C SER A 140 14.83 12.73 1.91
N ILE A 141 15.61 11.71 2.32
CA ILE A 141 17.08 11.74 2.23
C ILE A 141 17.53 11.84 0.77
N LEU A 142 16.99 11.00 -0.11
CA LEU A 142 17.33 11.01 -1.53
C LEU A 142 16.95 12.33 -2.22
N SER A 143 15.87 12.98 -1.75
CA SER A 143 15.47 14.30 -2.22
C SER A 143 16.44 15.39 -1.82
N VAL A 144 16.92 15.38 -0.58
CA VAL A 144 17.95 16.32 -0.10
C VAL A 144 19.28 16.15 -0.86
N MET A 145 19.62 14.89 -1.18
CA MET A 145 20.81 14.58 -2.01
C MET A 145 20.63 14.93 -3.49
N GLN A 146 19.48 15.46 -3.90
CA GLN A 146 19.13 15.81 -5.28
C GLN A 146 19.32 14.66 -6.27
N ILE A 147 19.12 13.42 -5.83
CA ILE A 147 19.20 12.25 -6.69
C ILE A 147 18.02 12.28 -7.66
N ALA A 148 18.34 12.17 -8.97
CA ALA A 148 17.34 12.13 -10.03
C ALA A 148 16.37 10.97 -9.85
N GLU A 149 15.14 11.10 -10.37
CA GLU A 149 14.07 10.11 -10.23
C GLU A 149 14.49 8.70 -10.64
N PHE A 150 15.27 8.57 -11.73
CA PHE A 150 15.84 7.28 -12.14
C PHE A 150 16.71 6.63 -11.07
N GLY A 151 17.55 7.41 -10.39
CA GLY A 151 18.38 6.91 -9.30
C GLY A 151 17.56 6.40 -8.12
N ARG A 152 16.48 7.08 -7.79
CA ARG A 152 15.54 6.67 -6.73
C ARG A 152 14.88 5.34 -7.07
N GLN A 153 14.39 5.18 -8.31
CA GLN A 153 13.76 3.93 -8.76
C GLN A 153 14.72 2.74 -8.70
N ILE A 154 16.00 2.93 -9.05
CA ILE A 154 17.04 1.89 -8.93
C ILE A 154 17.21 1.49 -7.46
N ILE A 155 17.26 2.46 -6.54
CA ILE A 155 17.41 2.18 -5.11
C ILE A 155 16.21 1.41 -4.58
N TYR A 156 14.96 1.77 -4.94
CA TYR A 156 13.77 1.02 -4.52
C TYR A 156 13.77 -0.40 -5.09
N GLY A 157 14.15 -0.57 -6.36
CA GLY A 157 14.31 -1.89 -6.97
C GLY A 157 15.36 -2.75 -6.24
N ALA A 158 16.50 -2.15 -5.89
CA ALA A 158 17.54 -2.84 -5.12
C ALA A 158 17.05 -3.26 -3.73
N VAL A 159 16.32 -2.39 -3.01
CA VAL A 159 15.71 -2.71 -1.71
C VAL A 159 14.77 -3.90 -1.84
N ILE A 160 13.91 -3.93 -2.86
CA ILE A 160 12.98 -5.03 -3.10
C ILE A 160 13.75 -6.34 -3.34
N ILE A 161 14.78 -6.32 -4.19
CA ILE A 161 15.59 -7.51 -4.51
C ILE A 161 16.30 -8.04 -3.25
N VAL A 162 16.94 -7.16 -2.46
CA VAL A 162 17.61 -7.54 -1.22
C VAL A 162 16.63 -8.19 -0.25
N MET A 163 15.45 -7.59 -0.08
CA MET A 163 14.43 -8.15 0.80
C MET A 163 13.91 -9.50 0.30
N LEU A 164 13.71 -9.67 -1.00
CA LEU A 164 13.33 -10.96 -1.58
C LEU A 164 14.38 -12.04 -1.33
N LEU A 165 15.66 -11.71 -1.45
CA LEU A 165 16.76 -12.65 -1.18
C LEU A 165 16.83 -13.04 0.30
N LEU A 166 16.60 -12.08 1.21
CA LEU A 166 16.56 -12.32 2.64
C LEU A 166 15.36 -13.21 3.03
N TYR A 167 14.16 -12.88 2.52
CA TYR A 167 12.95 -13.65 2.82
C TYR A 167 12.92 -15.02 2.11
N GLY A 168 13.52 -15.14 0.91
CA GLY A 168 13.60 -16.39 0.18
C GLY A 168 14.52 -17.43 0.82
N ARG A 169 15.42 -16.99 1.71
CA ARG A 169 16.38 -17.88 2.42
C ARG A 169 15.82 -18.47 3.72
N THR A 170 14.63 -18.09 4.18
CA THR A 170 14.02 -18.76 5.34
C THR A 170 13.70 -20.21 4.96
N PRO A 171 14.35 -21.21 5.60
CA PRO A 171 14.11 -22.61 5.27
C PRO A 171 12.64 -22.93 5.54
N LYS A 172 11.96 -23.56 4.57
CA LYS A 172 10.70 -24.24 4.80
C LYS A 172 10.96 -25.25 5.92
N THR A 173 10.58 -24.93 7.15
CA THR A 173 10.43 -25.95 8.18
C THR A 173 9.39 -26.93 7.66
N ARG A 174 9.90 -28.11 7.23
CA ARG A 174 9.07 -29.28 6.93
C ARG A 174 8.39 -29.67 8.24
N GLY A 175 7.10 -29.46 8.34
CA GLY A 175 6.20 -30.05 9.28
C GLY A 175 5.05 -30.63 8.51
#